data_5f667428f3511ae23ebeef9e50d79735
#
_entry.id   5f667428f3511ae23ebeef9e50d79735
#
_cell.length_a   1.000
_cell.length_b   1.000
_cell.length_c   1.000
_cell.angle_alpha   90.00
_cell.angle_beta   90.00
_cell.angle_gamma   90.00
#
_symmetry.space_group_name_H-M   'P 1'
#
loop_
_entity.id
_entity.type
_entity.pdbx_description
1 polymer ?
#
loop_
_entity_poly.entity_id
_entity_poly.type
_entity_poly.pdbx_seq_one_letter_code
_entity_poly.pdbx_strand_id
1 'polypeptide(L)'
;YLITDPDFQLTFHHPKNILFLMIGKIYQNYELTQPNMCIIPEDIPVNIVFNRIQDIFILYDQWNQSLMDSRLRNASIQELLDLTASIIPNPMMLIGMDFTIIASRDWNLSDLSNSVLGSTENSWAIVDSLKQDPHYEEAFYKTGYFYYPGNGLTAPSLCVNISNNDKAVYRLMFSEGEVPLDDTFGFVLEYLSQMVSHALSTGIMHSRDKAFPLHQIFISILTDP
;
A
#
# COMPACT_ATOMS: atom_id res chain seq x y z
N TYR A 1 -7.58 -4.06 -24.72
CA TYR A 1 -7.44 -4.47 -26.15
C TYR A 1 -6.01 -4.24 -26.60
N LEU A 2 -5.44 -5.22 -27.28
CA LEU A 2 -4.13 -5.12 -27.93
C LEU A 2 -4.33 -4.69 -29.40
N ILE A 3 -3.69 -3.61 -29.81
CA ILE A 3 -3.83 -3.03 -31.15
C ILE A 3 -2.45 -3.04 -31.79
N THR A 4 -2.35 -3.62 -32.98
CA THR A 4 -1.11 -3.70 -33.75
C THR A 4 -1.22 -3.01 -35.12
N ASP A 5 -2.39 -2.47 -35.46
CA ASP A 5 -2.65 -1.80 -36.73
C ASP A 5 -2.22 -0.33 -36.64
N PRO A 6 -1.24 0.10 -37.48
CA PRO A 6 -0.79 1.50 -37.50
C PRO A 6 -1.86 2.47 -38.02
N ASP A 7 -2.87 1.98 -38.74
CA ASP A 7 -3.95 2.79 -39.30
C ASP A 7 -5.21 2.82 -38.44
N PHE A 8 -5.14 2.24 -37.23
CA PHE A 8 -6.27 2.22 -36.31
C PHE A 8 -6.61 3.64 -35.85
N GLN A 9 -7.76 4.12 -36.26
CA GLN A 9 -8.28 5.42 -35.82
C GLN A 9 -9.24 5.22 -34.64
N LEU A 10 -8.88 5.73 -33.49
CA LEU A 10 -9.73 5.78 -32.29
C LEU A 10 -10.82 6.85 -32.47
N THR A 11 -11.84 6.58 -33.30
CA THR A 11 -12.94 7.51 -33.59
C THR A 11 -14.14 7.36 -32.65
N PHE A 12 -14.09 6.49 -31.64
CA PHE A 12 -15.25 6.15 -30.82
C PHE A 12 -15.08 6.59 -29.37
N HIS A 13 -16.21 6.93 -28.74
CA HIS A 13 -16.29 7.05 -27.29
C HIS A 13 -16.01 5.69 -26.65
N HIS A 14 -14.85 5.55 -26.03
CA HIS A 14 -14.47 4.30 -25.39
C HIS A 14 -15.05 4.22 -23.98
N PRO A 15 -15.55 3.04 -23.57
CA PRO A 15 -15.92 2.84 -22.18
C PRO A 15 -14.73 3.12 -21.25
N LYS A 16 -14.97 3.83 -20.16
CA LYS A 16 -13.93 4.24 -19.18
C LYS A 16 -13.15 3.06 -18.58
N ASN A 17 -13.66 1.83 -18.73
CA ASN A 17 -13.11 0.62 -18.12
C ASN A 17 -12.29 -0.24 -19.09
N ILE A 18 -11.90 0.30 -20.25
CA ILE A 18 -11.12 -0.44 -21.26
C ILE A 18 -9.74 0.21 -21.35
N LEU A 19 -8.71 -0.60 -21.12
CA LEU A 19 -7.32 -0.23 -21.40
C LEU A 19 -6.97 -0.68 -22.82
N PHE A 20 -6.42 0.25 -23.62
CA PHE A 20 -5.87 -0.03 -24.94
C PHE A 20 -4.34 -0.11 -24.82
N LEU A 21 -3.79 -1.20 -25.32
CA LEU A 21 -2.35 -1.37 -25.46
C LEU A 21 -2.03 -1.34 -26.96
N MET A 22 -1.34 -0.31 -27.38
CA MET A 22 -0.93 -0.13 -28.77
C MET A 22 0.56 -0.45 -28.89
N ILE A 23 0.91 -1.35 -29.81
CA ILE A 23 2.31 -1.63 -30.15
C ILE A 23 2.62 -0.93 -31.46
N GLY A 24 3.57 -0.01 -31.44
CA GLY A 24 3.99 0.69 -32.64
C GLY A 24 4.52 2.09 -32.39
N LYS A 25 4.79 2.80 -33.49
CA LYS A 25 5.24 4.19 -33.43
C LYS A 25 4.04 5.11 -33.23
N ILE A 26 4.23 6.09 -32.33
CA ILE A 26 3.30 7.20 -32.21
C ILE A 26 3.46 8.05 -33.48
N TYR A 27 2.50 8.02 -34.37
CA TYR A 27 2.42 9.07 -35.41
C TYR A 27 1.99 10.36 -34.72
N GLN A 28 2.64 11.46 -35.06
CA GLN A 28 2.62 12.77 -34.37
C GLN A 28 1.23 13.44 -34.20
N ASN A 29 0.16 12.80 -34.59
CA ASN A 29 -1.20 13.35 -34.55
C ASN A 29 -2.12 12.73 -33.48
N TYR A 30 -1.61 11.84 -32.62
CA TYR A 30 -2.39 11.33 -31.49
C TYR A 30 -2.17 12.22 -30.30
N GLU A 31 -3.18 12.97 -29.92
CA GLU A 31 -3.23 13.56 -28.57
C GLU A 31 -3.19 12.42 -27.55
N LEU A 32 -2.05 12.27 -26.88
CA LEU A 32 -1.82 11.32 -25.78
C LEU A 32 -2.70 11.59 -24.54
N THR A 33 -3.82 12.27 -24.72
CA THR A 33 -4.76 12.70 -23.69
C THR A 33 -5.80 11.65 -23.32
N GLN A 34 -5.74 10.45 -23.94
CA GLN A 34 -6.68 9.39 -23.58
C GLN A 34 -6.14 8.64 -22.36
N PRO A 35 -6.79 8.73 -21.20
CA PRO A 35 -6.27 8.19 -19.92
C PRO A 35 -6.17 6.65 -19.89
N ASN A 36 -6.69 5.98 -20.91
CA ASN A 36 -6.79 4.52 -20.96
C ASN A 36 -5.94 3.92 -22.10
N MET A 37 -4.89 4.59 -22.55
CA MET A 37 -4.03 4.10 -23.60
C MET A 37 -2.57 3.99 -23.12
N CYS A 38 -1.97 2.84 -23.31
CA CYS A 38 -0.54 2.59 -23.11
C CYS A 38 0.10 2.26 -24.45
N ILE A 39 1.24 2.87 -24.74
CA ILE A 39 1.98 2.64 -25.98
C ILE A 39 3.24 1.86 -25.66
N ILE A 40 3.41 0.75 -26.36
CA ILE A 40 4.56 -0.15 -26.22
C ILE A 40 5.44 0.02 -27.45
N PRO A 41 6.76 0.15 -27.30
CA PRO A 41 7.68 0.27 -28.42
C PRO A 41 7.55 -0.87 -29.44
N GLU A 42 7.72 -0.53 -30.72
CA GLU A 42 7.57 -1.46 -31.87
C GLU A 42 8.59 -2.60 -31.87
N ASP A 43 9.71 -2.42 -31.21
CA ASP A 43 10.79 -3.40 -31.12
C ASP A 43 10.48 -4.57 -30.19
N ILE A 44 9.38 -4.46 -29.41
CA ILE A 44 8.96 -5.54 -28.51
C ILE A 44 7.95 -6.46 -29.26
N PRO A 45 8.26 -7.73 -29.46
CA PRO A 45 7.37 -8.67 -30.11
C PRO A 45 6.01 -8.79 -29.40
N VAL A 46 4.92 -8.82 -30.15
CA VAL A 46 3.53 -8.90 -29.66
C VAL A 46 3.32 -10.05 -28.68
N ASN A 47 3.90 -11.20 -28.97
CA ASN A 47 3.79 -12.38 -28.10
C ASN A 47 4.45 -12.17 -26.74
N ILE A 48 5.56 -11.40 -26.68
CA ILE A 48 6.21 -11.08 -25.42
C ILE A 48 5.30 -10.18 -24.59
N VAL A 49 4.72 -9.15 -25.24
CA VAL A 49 3.76 -8.23 -24.57
C VAL A 49 2.57 -9.02 -24.04
N PHE A 50 1.98 -9.86 -24.88
CA PHE A 50 0.80 -10.66 -24.50
C PHE A 50 1.09 -11.61 -23.33
N ASN A 51 2.21 -12.32 -23.37
CA ASN A 51 2.61 -13.20 -22.29
C ASN A 51 2.82 -12.40 -20.99
N ARG A 52 3.48 -11.24 -21.06
CA ARG A 52 3.71 -10.40 -19.89
C ARG A 52 2.41 -9.91 -19.28
N ILE A 53 1.43 -9.54 -20.09
CA ILE A 53 0.09 -9.16 -19.62
C ILE A 53 -0.57 -10.35 -18.91
N GLN A 54 -0.52 -11.53 -19.50
CA GLN A 54 -1.06 -12.73 -18.86
C GLN A 54 -0.39 -13.03 -17.53
N ASP A 55 0.94 -12.93 -17.44
CA ASP A 55 1.68 -13.14 -16.20
C ASP A 55 1.24 -12.17 -15.09
N ILE A 56 0.99 -10.90 -15.45
CA ILE A 56 0.48 -9.90 -14.50
C ILE A 56 -0.91 -10.28 -14.01
N PHE A 57 -1.83 -10.65 -14.91
CA PHE A 57 -3.17 -11.08 -14.51
C PHE A 57 -3.14 -12.32 -13.61
N ILE A 58 -2.31 -13.30 -13.95
CA ILE A 58 -2.15 -14.52 -13.15
C ILE A 58 -1.61 -14.18 -11.75
N LEU A 59 -0.62 -13.29 -11.67
CA LEU A 59 -0.02 -12.87 -10.41
C LEU A 59 -1.06 -12.21 -9.50
N TYR A 60 -1.83 -11.25 -10.01
CA TYR A 60 -2.86 -10.57 -9.24
C TYR A 60 -4.03 -11.49 -8.86
N ASP A 61 -4.42 -12.40 -9.74
CA ASP A 61 -5.48 -13.38 -9.45
C ASP A 61 -5.05 -14.35 -8.35
N GLN A 62 -3.83 -14.89 -8.42
CA GLN A 62 -3.26 -15.74 -7.37
C GLN A 62 -3.17 -15.02 -6.01
N TRP A 63 -2.73 -13.77 -6.02
CA TRP A 63 -2.70 -12.96 -4.82
C TRP A 63 -4.10 -12.77 -4.23
N ASN A 64 -5.08 -12.39 -5.06
CA ASN A 64 -6.46 -12.21 -4.65
C ASN A 64 -7.05 -13.51 -4.07
N GLN A 65 -6.83 -14.65 -4.73
CA GLN A 65 -7.27 -15.96 -4.22
C GLN A 65 -6.64 -16.27 -2.87
N SER A 66 -5.33 -16.02 -2.72
CA SER A 66 -4.63 -16.25 -1.45
C SER A 66 -5.18 -15.37 -0.32
N LEU A 67 -5.53 -14.10 -0.59
CA LEU A 67 -6.17 -13.22 0.38
C LEU A 67 -7.58 -13.72 0.76
N MET A 68 -8.37 -14.19 -0.21
CA MET A 68 -9.70 -14.73 0.04
C MET A 68 -9.66 -16.02 0.86
N ASP A 69 -8.73 -16.92 0.55
CA ASP A 69 -8.51 -18.16 1.32
C ASP A 69 -8.05 -17.85 2.75
N SER A 70 -7.17 -16.87 2.92
CA SER A 70 -6.72 -16.41 4.23
C SER A 70 -7.87 -15.84 5.05
N ARG A 71 -8.76 -15.08 4.42
CA ARG A 71 -9.98 -14.58 5.05
C ARG A 71 -10.89 -15.72 5.55
N LEU A 72 -11.10 -16.75 4.73
CA LEU A 72 -11.92 -17.92 5.09
C LEU A 72 -11.32 -18.73 6.25
N ARG A 73 -9.98 -18.77 6.34
CA ARG A 73 -9.26 -19.47 7.41
C ARG A 73 -9.08 -18.61 8.67
N ASN A 74 -9.55 -17.37 8.65
CA ASN A 74 -9.30 -16.40 9.70
C ASN A 74 -7.79 -16.21 9.96
N ALA A 75 -7.02 -16.03 8.93
CA ALA A 75 -5.59 -15.79 8.99
C ALA A 75 -5.25 -14.50 9.75
N SER A 76 -4.05 -14.43 10.28
CA SER A 76 -3.57 -13.24 10.98
C SER A 76 -3.35 -12.05 10.02
N ILE A 77 -3.37 -10.84 10.57
CA ILE A 77 -3.04 -9.64 9.79
C ILE A 77 -1.62 -9.72 9.24
N GLN A 78 -0.69 -10.29 10.01
CA GLN A 78 0.69 -10.50 9.55
C GLN A 78 0.72 -11.34 8.27
N GLU A 79 -0.05 -12.43 8.21
CA GLU A 79 -0.13 -13.27 7.01
C GLU A 79 -0.68 -12.51 5.80
N LEU A 80 -1.65 -11.60 5.99
CA LEU A 80 -2.17 -10.76 4.91
C LEU A 80 -1.09 -9.82 4.35
N LEU A 81 -0.26 -9.25 5.22
CA LEU A 81 0.88 -8.42 4.78
C LEU A 81 1.93 -9.27 4.05
N ASP A 82 2.25 -10.45 4.55
CA ASP A 82 3.25 -11.34 3.97
C ASP A 82 2.84 -11.83 2.57
N LEU A 83 1.56 -12.15 2.37
CA LEU A 83 1.01 -12.53 1.07
C LEU A 83 1.10 -11.40 0.03
N THR A 84 1.09 -10.16 0.47
CA THR A 84 1.17 -8.99 -0.43
C THR A 84 2.60 -8.72 -0.90
N ALA A 85 3.61 -9.40 -0.36
CA ALA A 85 5.02 -9.28 -0.78
C ALA A 85 5.23 -9.56 -2.28
N SER A 86 4.45 -10.48 -2.85
CA SER A 86 4.53 -10.84 -4.26
C SER A 86 4.08 -9.71 -5.21
N ILE A 87 3.25 -8.80 -4.72
CA ILE A 87 2.72 -7.66 -5.50
C ILE A 87 3.51 -6.39 -5.21
N ILE A 88 3.75 -6.11 -3.94
CA ILE A 88 4.47 -4.91 -3.48
C ILE A 88 5.63 -5.34 -2.58
N PRO A 89 6.87 -5.17 -3.05
CA PRO A 89 8.05 -5.54 -2.26
C PRO A 89 8.40 -4.51 -1.17
N ASN A 90 7.76 -3.34 -1.18
CA ASN A 90 8.03 -2.26 -0.23
C ASN A 90 7.70 -2.66 1.22
N PRO A 91 8.38 -2.08 2.21
CA PRO A 91 8.04 -2.26 3.62
C PRO A 91 6.58 -1.90 3.90
N MET A 92 5.91 -2.73 4.70
CA MET A 92 4.51 -2.53 5.08
C MET A 92 4.35 -2.47 6.57
N MET A 93 3.39 -1.65 7.04
CA MET A 93 3.03 -1.58 8.46
C MET A 93 1.55 -1.30 8.63
N LEU A 94 0.94 -1.98 9.59
CA LEU A 94 -0.34 -1.61 10.17
C LEU A 94 -0.10 -1.06 11.57
N ILE A 95 -0.48 0.19 11.79
CA ILE A 95 -0.29 0.90 13.05
C ILE A 95 -1.63 1.44 13.57
N GLY A 96 -1.84 1.37 14.89
CA GLY A 96 -2.94 2.06 15.54
C GLY A 96 -2.71 3.58 15.58
N MET A 97 -3.77 4.36 15.70
CA MET A 97 -3.67 5.82 15.88
C MET A 97 -3.03 6.21 17.22
N ASP A 98 -2.87 5.24 18.12
CA ASP A 98 -2.10 5.33 19.37
C ASP A 98 -0.62 4.93 19.19
N PHE A 99 -0.18 4.76 17.94
CA PHE A 99 1.17 4.31 17.56
C PHE A 99 1.49 2.84 17.94
N THR A 100 0.51 2.04 18.31
CA THR A 100 0.71 0.60 18.51
C THR A 100 0.91 -0.10 17.17
N ILE A 101 2.03 -0.78 16.98
CA ILE A 101 2.28 -1.59 15.79
C ILE A 101 1.51 -2.90 15.92
N ILE A 102 0.58 -3.14 14.99
CA ILE A 102 -0.26 -4.34 14.95
C ILE A 102 0.41 -5.45 14.15
N ALA A 103 0.96 -5.10 12.98
CA ALA A 103 1.71 -6.00 12.12
C ALA A 103 2.68 -5.21 11.25
N SER A 104 3.78 -5.83 10.86
CA SER A 104 4.76 -5.19 9.96
C SER A 104 5.50 -6.24 9.15
N ARG A 105 5.88 -5.88 7.93
CA ARG A 105 6.71 -6.70 7.04
C ARG A 105 7.85 -5.87 6.47
N ASP A 106 9.04 -6.47 6.40
CA ASP A 106 10.29 -5.87 5.88
C ASP A 106 10.60 -4.49 6.48
N TRP A 107 9.89 -4.13 7.53
CA TRP A 107 10.22 -2.98 8.34
C TRP A 107 11.42 -3.37 9.20
N ASN A 108 12.58 -2.88 8.85
CA ASN A 108 13.79 -3.19 9.58
C ASN A 108 13.72 -2.52 10.97
N LEU A 109 13.24 -3.28 11.95
CA LEU A 109 13.18 -2.82 13.34
C LEU A 109 14.56 -2.45 13.87
N SER A 110 15.65 -3.00 13.25
CA SER A 110 17.02 -2.58 13.55
C SER A 110 17.35 -1.21 12.96
N ASP A 111 16.77 -0.82 11.83
CA ASP A 111 16.92 0.53 11.28
C ASP A 111 16.03 1.53 12.04
N LEU A 112 14.89 1.07 12.53
CA LEU A 112 14.11 1.78 13.53
C LEU A 112 14.83 1.81 14.89
N SER A 113 15.58 0.77 15.27
CA SER A 113 16.36 0.74 16.50
C SER A 113 17.64 1.57 16.42
N ASN A 114 18.23 1.68 15.22
CA ASN A 114 19.40 2.52 14.99
C ASN A 114 19.02 3.96 14.63
N SER A 115 17.83 4.16 14.07
CA SER A 115 17.42 5.48 13.65
C SER A 115 16.38 6.13 14.54
N VAL A 116 15.57 5.48 15.35
CA VAL A 116 14.64 6.24 16.17
C VAL A 116 13.73 5.44 17.12
N LEU A 117 13.39 4.18 16.84
CA LEU A 117 12.49 3.39 17.71
C LEU A 117 13.24 2.44 18.67
N GLY A 118 14.54 2.36 18.59
CA GLY A 118 15.36 1.44 19.38
C GLY A 118 15.74 1.93 20.77
N SER A 119 15.60 3.21 21.03
CA SER A 119 15.68 3.77 22.38
C SER A 119 14.36 4.46 22.72
N THR A 120 13.95 4.37 23.98
CA THR A 120 12.72 5.00 24.47
C THR A 120 12.67 6.50 24.15
N GLU A 121 13.82 7.18 24.22
CA GLU A 121 13.95 8.60 23.91
C GLU A 121 13.69 8.92 22.44
N ASN A 122 14.11 8.06 21.54
CA ASN A 122 13.94 8.28 20.10
C ASN A 122 12.50 8.01 19.62
N SER A 123 11.79 7.08 20.25
CA SER A 123 10.37 6.82 19.95
C SER A 123 9.49 8.03 20.27
N TRP A 124 9.78 8.72 21.36
CA TRP A 124 9.10 9.96 21.72
C TRP A 124 9.37 11.08 20.74
N ALA A 125 10.60 11.21 20.25
CA ALA A 125 10.97 12.22 19.27
C ALA A 125 10.20 12.05 17.95
N ILE A 126 9.96 10.82 17.49
CA ILE A 126 9.12 10.57 16.31
C ILE A 126 7.67 10.94 16.60
N VAL A 127 7.10 10.48 17.71
CA VAL A 127 5.72 10.78 18.06
C VAL A 127 5.50 12.28 18.18
N ASP A 128 6.42 12.99 18.83
CA ASP A 128 6.35 14.44 18.95
C ASP A 128 6.52 15.15 17.60
N SER A 129 7.43 14.67 16.77
CA SER A 129 7.61 15.17 15.41
C SER A 129 6.37 14.98 14.56
N LEU A 130 5.72 13.80 14.63
CA LEU A 130 4.49 13.52 13.90
C LEU A 130 3.32 14.38 14.41
N LYS A 131 3.22 14.61 15.72
CA LYS A 131 2.17 15.48 16.30
C LYS A 131 2.33 16.95 15.89
N GLN A 132 3.55 17.38 15.58
CA GLN A 132 3.84 18.74 15.15
C GLN A 132 3.79 18.89 13.62
N ASP A 133 3.66 17.80 12.88
CA ASP A 133 3.60 17.80 11.42
C ASP A 133 2.17 18.07 10.93
N PRO A 134 1.92 19.22 10.28
CA PRO A 134 0.60 19.53 9.73
C PRO A 134 0.09 18.48 8.73
N HIS A 135 0.98 17.89 7.94
CA HIS A 135 0.61 16.83 6.98
C HIS A 135 0.14 15.57 7.68
N TYR A 136 0.71 15.26 8.85
CA TYR A 136 0.26 14.14 9.64
C TYR A 136 -1.11 14.38 10.28
N GLU A 137 -1.38 15.61 10.76
CA GLU A 137 -2.69 16.01 11.28
C GLU A 137 -3.77 15.95 10.21
N GLU A 138 -3.52 16.52 9.02
CA GLU A 138 -4.44 16.42 7.88
C GLU A 138 -4.72 14.97 7.47
N ALA A 139 -3.73 14.09 7.60
CA ALA A 139 -3.83 12.69 7.23
C ALA A 139 -4.89 11.91 8.04
N PHE A 140 -5.32 12.38 9.22
CA PHE A 140 -6.37 11.72 10.00
C PHE A 140 -7.75 11.78 9.33
N TYR A 141 -7.96 12.78 8.49
CA TYR A 141 -9.25 13.05 7.85
C TYR A 141 -9.31 12.59 6.40
N LYS A 142 -8.20 12.08 5.85
CA LYS A 142 -8.16 11.61 4.47
C LYS A 142 -8.89 10.28 4.33
N THR A 143 -9.66 10.18 3.24
CA THR A 143 -10.36 8.97 2.81
C THR A 143 -9.71 8.42 1.55
N GLY A 144 -9.80 7.11 1.32
CA GLY A 144 -9.05 6.45 0.26
C GLY A 144 -7.54 6.39 0.57
N TYR A 145 -6.74 6.04 -0.44
CA TYR A 145 -5.29 6.12 -0.27
C TYR A 145 -4.78 7.55 -0.45
N PHE A 146 -3.70 7.86 0.23
CA PHE A 146 -3.04 9.15 0.15
C PHE A 146 -1.53 9.01 0.34
N TYR A 147 -0.80 9.94 -0.24
CA TYR A 147 0.63 10.05 -0.07
C TYR A 147 0.96 10.89 1.18
N TYR A 148 1.86 10.37 2.02
CA TYR A 148 2.48 11.08 3.11
C TYR A 148 3.97 11.28 2.80
N PRO A 149 4.46 12.53 2.73
CA PRO A 149 5.82 12.82 2.26
C PRO A 149 6.92 12.42 3.25
N GLY A 150 6.54 11.98 4.45
CA GLY A 150 7.48 11.83 5.55
C GLY A 150 7.87 13.19 6.17
N ASN A 151 8.67 13.16 7.22
CA ASN A 151 9.08 14.36 7.94
C ASN A 151 10.59 14.38 8.28
N GLY A 152 11.40 13.66 7.52
CA GLY A 152 12.85 13.52 7.77
C GLY A 152 13.21 12.46 8.81
N LEU A 153 12.28 12.08 9.69
CA LEU A 153 12.40 10.95 10.63
C LEU A 153 11.65 9.71 10.14
N THR A 154 10.68 9.90 9.26
CA THR A 154 9.89 8.84 8.65
C THR A 154 10.02 8.89 7.13
N ALA A 155 10.06 7.73 6.49
CA ALA A 155 10.11 7.62 5.03
C ALA A 155 8.78 8.08 4.41
N PRO A 156 8.81 8.59 3.15
CA PRO A 156 7.61 8.78 2.36
C PRO A 156 6.79 7.49 2.30
N SER A 157 5.47 7.62 2.33
CA SER A 157 4.59 6.44 2.40
C SER A 157 3.28 6.67 1.68
N LEU A 158 2.76 5.62 1.05
CA LEU A 158 1.35 5.53 0.67
C LEU A 158 0.57 4.98 1.85
N CYS A 159 -0.50 5.65 2.22
CA CYS A 159 -1.27 5.37 3.42
C CYS A 159 -2.76 5.20 3.11
N VAL A 160 -3.42 4.38 3.91
CA VAL A 160 -4.89 4.30 3.97
C VAL A 160 -5.32 4.26 5.44
N ASN A 161 -6.31 5.05 5.79
CA ASN A 161 -6.91 5.00 7.12
C ASN A 161 -8.02 3.94 7.16
N ILE A 162 -7.98 3.09 8.18
CA ILE A 162 -9.04 2.15 8.49
C ILE A 162 -9.85 2.76 9.62
N SER A 163 -11.11 3.08 9.33
CA SER A 163 -11.99 3.81 10.22
C SER A 163 -13.02 2.90 10.88
N ASN A 164 -13.41 3.27 12.10
CA ASN A 164 -14.56 2.72 12.78
C ASN A 164 -15.47 3.90 13.20
N ASN A 165 -16.73 3.89 12.76
CA ASN A 165 -17.68 4.98 12.98
C ASN A 165 -17.09 6.35 12.59
N ASP A 166 -16.58 6.46 11.36
CA ASP A 166 -16.00 7.66 10.76
C ASP A 166 -14.73 8.21 11.47
N LYS A 167 -14.20 7.49 12.45
CA LYS A 167 -12.94 7.83 13.09
C LYS A 167 -11.85 6.86 12.63
N ALA A 168 -10.75 7.39 12.15
CA ALA A 168 -9.57 6.61 11.85
C ALA A 168 -9.07 5.93 13.16
N VAL A 169 -8.95 4.60 13.13
CA VAL A 169 -8.49 3.79 14.26
C VAL A 169 -7.12 3.17 13.96
N TYR A 170 -6.91 2.80 12.70
CA TYR A 170 -5.65 2.23 12.23
C TYR A 170 -5.23 2.90 10.94
N ARG A 171 -3.94 2.80 10.63
CA ARG A 171 -3.35 3.21 9.35
C ARG A 171 -2.53 2.07 8.80
N LEU A 172 -2.86 1.66 7.58
CA LEU A 172 -2.06 0.75 6.78
C LEU A 172 -1.18 1.59 5.85
N MET A 173 0.10 1.26 5.76
CA MET A 173 1.05 2.02 4.97
C MET A 173 2.05 1.12 4.24
N PHE A 174 2.44 1.58 3.04
CA PHE A 174 3.60 1.10 2.28
C PHE A 174 4.63 2.22 2.29
N SER A 175 5.79 1.96 2.84
CA SER A 175 6.86 2.95 2.87
C SER A 175 7.76 2.83 1.65
N GLU A 176 8.33 3.94 1.24
CA GLU A 176 9.36 3.94 0.20
C GLU A 176 10.57 3.13 0.68
N GLY A 177 11.07 2.28 -0.20
CA GLY A 177 12.21 1.41 0.03
C GLY A 177 13.10 1.38 -1.21
N GLU A 178 13.58 0.20 -1.58
CA GLU A 178 14.35 0.01 -2.81
C GLU A 178 13.53 0.30 -4.08
N VAL A 179 12.21 0.09 -4.01
CA VAL A 179 11.28 0.38 -5.10
C VAL A 179 10.57 1.70 -4.79
N PRO A 180 10.64 2.68 -5.71
CA PRO A 180 9.89 3.94 -5.57
C PRO A 180 8.39 3.69 -5.43
N LEU A 181 7.72 4.53 -4.66
CA LEU A 181 6.27 4.48 -4.55
C LEU A 181 5.62 4.94 -5.86
N ASP A 182 4.61 4.19 -6.27
CA ASP A 182 3.81 4.47 -7.47
C ASP A 182 2.31 4.54 -7.08
N ASP A 183 1.57 5.41 -7.74
CA ASP A 183 0.13 5.58 -7.49
C ASP A 183 -0.67 4.28 -7.69
N THR A 184 -0.17 3.36 -8.54
CA THR A 184 -0.80 2.06 -8.74
C THR A 184 -0.82 1.22 -7.46
N PHE A 185 0.16 1.39 -6.58
CA PHE A 185 0.20 0.74 -5.27
C PHE A 185 -0.93 1.23 -4.34
N GLY A 186 -1.45 2.43 -4.58
CA GLY A 186 -2.57 2.96 -3.82
C GLY A 186 -3.82 2.08 -3.93
N PHE A 187 -4.13 1.58 -5.13
CA PHE A 187 -5.27 0.67 -5.34
C PHE A 187 -5.07 -0.68 -4.64
N VAL A 188 -3.85 -1.19 -4.65
CA VAL A 188 -3.50 -2.44 -3.93
C VAL A 188 -3.66 -2.23 -2.42
N LEU A 189 -3.20 -1.08 -1.92
CA LEU A 189 -3.30 -0.69 -0.51
C LEU A 189 -4.76 -0.57 -0.07
N GLU A 190 -5.62 0.07 -0.87
CA GLU A 190 -7.06 0.17 -0.59
C GLU A 190 -7.71 -1.22 -0.54
N TYR A 191 -7.40 -2.09 -1.49
CA TYR A 191 -7.96 -3.44 -1.51
C TYR A 191 -7.49 -4.25 -0.29
N LEU A 192 -6.19 -4.21 0.03
CA LEU A 192 -5.65 -4.87 1.21
C LEU A 192 -6.27 -4.31 2.51
N SER A 193 -6.51 -3.01 2.58
CA SER A 193 -7.12 -2.38 3.75
C SER A 193 -8.53 -2.89 4.05
N GLN A 194 -9.30 -3.26 3.02
CA GLN A 194 -10.63 -3.89 3.20
C GLN A 194 -10.50 -5.29 3.81
N MET A 195 -9.50 -6.07 3.41
CA MET A 195 -9.23 -7.39 3.99
C MET A 195 -8.78 -7.27 5.45
N VAL A 196 -7.87 -6.33 5.72
CA VAL A 196 -7.40 -6.02 7.09
C VAL A 196 -8.54 -5.52 7.97
N SER A 197 -9.38 -4.62 7.48
CA SER A 197 -10.55 -4.10 8.20
C SER A 197 -11.50 -5.24 8.61
N HIS A 198 -11.74 -6.17 7.70
CA HIS A 198 -12.55 -7.35 8.02
C HIS A 198 -11.90 -8.22 9.10
N ALA A 199 -10.60 -8.49 9.01
CA ALA A 199 -9.87 -9.27 10.01
C ALA A 199 -9.92 -8.60 11.41
N LEU A 200 -9.77 -7.28 11.46
CA LEU A 200 -9.90 -6.50 12.69
C LEU A 200 -11.31 -6.59 13.29
N SER A 201 -12.35 -6.52 12.46
CA SER A 201 -13.76 -6.54 12.91
C SER A 201 -14.21 -7.90 13.44
N THR A 202 -13.63 -8.99 12.94
CA THR A 202 -13.96 -10.36 13.38
C THR A 202 -13.23 -10.78 14.67
N GLY A 203 -12.47 -9.87 15.28
CA GLY A 203 -11.79 -10.13 16.56
C GLY A 203 -10.65 -11.14 16.45
N ILE A 204 -10.18 -11.43 15.24
CA ILE A 204 -9.04 -12.32 15.00
C ILE A 204 -7.72 -11.56 15.26
N MET A 205 -7.68 -10.86 16.37
CA MET A 205 -6.41 -10.55 17.00
C MET A 205 -5.94 -11.85 17.69
N HIS A 206 -5.47 -12.80 16.93
CA HIS A 206 -4.60 -13.81 17.49
C HIS A 206 -3.30 -13.08 17.82
N SER A 207 -3.29 -12.55 19.03
CA SER A 207 -2.09 -12.02 19.68
C SER A 207 -1.08 -13.16 19.80
N ARG A 208 -0.40 -13.44 18.71
CA ARG A 208 0.82 -14.24 18.75
C ARG A 208 2.04 -13.36 18.87
N ASP A 209 1.87 -12.10 19.09
CA ASP A 209 3.03 -11.26 19.18
C ASP A 209 2.91 -10.27 20.30
N LYS A 210 3.91 -10.38 21.11
CA LYS A 210 4.43 -9.38 22.00
C LYS A 210 4.02 -8.01 21.48
N ALA A 211 2.93 -7.47 22.02
CA ALA A 211 2.66 -6.06 21.91
C ALA A 211 3.99 -5.36 22.18
N PHE A 212 4.52 -4.67 21.19
CA PHE A 212 5.77 -3.98 21.35
C PHE A 212 5.66 -3.10 22.60
N PRO A 213 6.73 -2.95 23.37
CA PRO A 213 6.69 -2.37 24.73
C PRO A 213 6.14 -0.93 24.80
N LEU A 214 5.82 -0.27 23.69
CA LEU A 214 5.20 1.04 23.69
C LEU A 214 3.89 1.09 24.50
N HIS A 215 3.02 0.10 24.36
CA HIS A 215 1.79 0.06 25.18
C HIS A 215 2.11 -0.17 26.67
N GLN A 216 3.09 -1.00 26.99
CA GLN A 216 3.54 -1.20 28.36
C GLN A 216 4.24 0.04 28.92
N ILE A 217 4.97 0.77 28.08
CA ILE A 217 5.61 2.06 28.45
C ILE A 217 4.54 3.11 28.76
N PHE A 218 3.49 3.21 27.95
CA PHE A 218 2.37 4.11 28.21
C PHE A 218 1.66 3.78 29.54
N ILE A 219 1.41 2.49 29.81
CA ILE A 219 0.79 2.08 31.06
C ILE A 219 1.73 2.37 32.25
N SER A 220 3.02 2.11 32.15
CA SER A 220 3.96 2.36 33.24
C SER A 220 4.08 3.84 33.59
N ILE A 221 4.02 4.74 32.59
CA ILE A 221 4.09 6.19 32.82
C ILE A 221 2.78 6.73 33.43
N LEU A 222 1.64 6.09 33.14
CA LEU A 222 0.34 6.50 33.68
C LEU A 222 0.04 5.88 35.05
N THR A 223 0.78 4.87 35.46
CA THR A 223 0.54 4.12 36.71
C THR A 223 1.63 4.28 37.77
N ASP A 224 2.75 4.91 37.42
CA ASP A 224 3.77 5.28 38.41
C ASP A 224 3.41 6.66 39.03
N PRO A 225 3.24 6.73 40.36
CA PRO A 225 2.84 7.94 41.07
C PRO A 225 3.96 8.99 41.16
#